data_6930fdfed4a513a0888db8761758fc92
#
_entry.id   6930fdfed4a513a0888db8761758fc92
#
_cell.length_a   1.000
_cell.length_b   1.000
_cell.length_c   1.000
_cell.angle_alpha   90.00
_cell.angle_beta   90.00
_cell.angle_gamma   90.00
#
_symmetry.space_group_name_H-M   'P 1'
#
loop_
_entity.id
_entity.type
_entity.pdbx_description
1 polymer ?
#
loop_
_entity_poly.entity_id
_entity_poly.type
_entity_poly.pdbx_seq_one_letter_code
_entity_poly.pdbx_strand_id
1 'polypeptide(L)'
;HTITISRANQKYKYPASFLLVATMNPCPCGYYGDAEKNCTCTSSQILNYQKRLSGPLLDRIDMTVTVNRVNHEILLQNKPLNNSQQLKITESIQQALHFQQQRFNSSEKHNGSLKSSEIDRYARLSPEAKNLLIKAAKSLDLSTRSYFKVIKVARTIADLEASDTIDTPHIAESLQYRQIQHS
;
A
#
# COMPACT_ATOMS: atom_id res chain seq x y z
N HIS A 1 7.04 -12.33 -12.50
CA HIS A 1 7.10 -12.93 -11.16
C HIS A 1 8.12 -14.10 -11.09
N THR A 2 9.27 -13.92 -11.75
CA THR A 2 10.40 -14.84 -11.65
C THR A 2 11.70 -14.05 -11.48
N ILE A 3 12.62 -14.55 -10.69
CA ILE A 3 14.01 -14.07 -10.59
C ILE A 3 14.89 -15.04 -11.34
N THR A 4 15.76 -14.50 -12.19
CA THR A 4 16.78 -15.30 -12.90
C THR A 4 18.15 -14.91 -12.37
N ILE A 5 18.87 -15.87 -11.84
CA ILE A 5 20.25 -15.72 -11.40
C ILE A 5 21.15 -16.41 -12.43
N SER A 6 22.04 -15.63 -13.05
CA SER A 6 23.06 -16.16 -13.97
C SER A 6 24.41 -16.18 -13.26
N ARG A 7 25.01 -17.37 -13.14
CA ARG A 7 26.34 -17.53 -12.55
C ARG A 7 27.18 -18.45 -13.43
N ALA A 8 28.28 -17.94 -13.95
CA ALA A 8 29.12 -18.64 -14.92
C ALA A 8 28.32 -19.26 -16.07
N ASN A 9 28.23 -20.55 -16.18
CA ASN A 9 27.56 -21.27 -17.28
C ASN A 9 26.15 -21.77 -16.95
N GLN A 10 25.55 -21.32 -15.81
CA GLN A 10 24.25 -21.82 -15.38
C GLN A 10 23.27 -20.67 -15.14
N LYS A 11 22.01 -20.86 -15.55
CA LYS A 11 20.88 -19.96 -15.30
C LYS A 11 19.86 -20.66 -14.43
N TYR A 12 19.60 -20.10 -13.26
CA TYR A 12 18.57 -20.58 -12.35
C TYR A 12 17.38 -19.64 -12.37
N LYS A 13 16.18 -20.19 -12.49
CA LYS A 13 14.91 -19.45 -12.43
C LYS A 13 14.18 -19.80 -11.15
N TYR A 14 13.82 -18.79 -10.38
CA TYR A 14 13.06 -18.94 -9.13
C TYR A 14 11.72 -18.22 -9.24
N PRO A 15 10.62 -18.79 -8.72
CA PRO A 15 9.36 -18.06 -8.59
C PRO A 15 9.56 -16.89 -7.61
N ALA A 16 9.01 -15.73 -7.94
CA ALA A 16 9.11 -14.52 -7.14
C ALA A 16 7.74 -13.80 -7.06
N SER A 17 6.69 -14.59 -6.84
CA SER A 17 5.35 -14.09 -6.56
C SER A 17 5.07 -14.32 -5.07
N PHE A 18 5.21 -13.27 -4.26
CA PHE A 18 4.99 -13.33 -2.81
C PHE A 18 4.45 -11.99 -2.30
N LEU A 19 3.76 -12.04 -1.18
CA LEU A 19 3.37 -10.86 -0.41
C LEU A 19 4.56 -10.44 0.48
N LEU A 20 5.01 -9.20 0.33
CA LEU A 20 6.03 -8.61 1.20
C LEU A 20 5.34 -7.76 2.28
N VAL A 21 5.51 -8.13 3.53
CA VAL A 21 5.16 -7.31 4.69
C VAL A 21 6.44 -6.99 5.45
N ALA A 22 6.69 -5.71 5.69
CA ALA A 22 7.88 -5.25 6.39
C ALA A 22 7.51 -4.19 7.44
N THR A 23 8.27 -4.14 8.51
CA THR A 23 8.14 -3.12 9.56
C THR A 23 9.45 -2.35 9.71
N MET A 24 9.34 -1.09 10.10
CA MET A 24 10.46 -0.20 10.28
C MET A 24 10.16 0.80 11.39
N ASN A 25 11.14 1.10 12.23
CA ASN A 25 11.04 2.20 13.16
C ASN A 25 11.20 3.56 12.44
N PRO A 26 10.63 4.66 12.96
CA PRO A 26 10.74 5.97 12.33
C PRO A 26 12.15 6.60 12.45
N CYS A 27 12.94 6.15 13.44
CA CYS A 27 14.29 6.63 13.72
C CYS A 27 15.09 5.61 14.55
N PRO A 28 16.41 5.79 14.78
CA PRO A 28 17.22 4.87 15.59
C PRO A 28 16.70 4.61 17.01
N CYS A 29 16.17 5.63 17.71
CA CYS A 29 15.59 5.43 19.04
C CYS A 29 14.14 4.93 19.02
N GLY A 30 13.43 4.98 17.87
CA GLY A 30 12.06 4.52 17.69
C GLY A 30 10.98 5.53 18.09
N TYR A 31 11.33 6.72 18.58
CA TYR A 31 10.35 7.67 19.15
C TYR A 31 10.10 8.93 18.30
N TYR A 32 10.60 9.00 17.10
CA TYR A 32 10.31 10.13 16.22
C TYR A 32 8.83 10.15 15.80
N GLY A 33 8.12 11.22 16.19
CA GLY A 33 6.67 11.35 15.98
C GLY A 33 5.80 10.66 17.05
N ASP A 34 6.39 10.11 18.12
CA ASP A 34 5.65 9.55 19.24
C ASP A 34 5.02 10.68 20.07
N ALA A 35 3.76 10.51 20.50
CA ALA A 35 3.04 11.52 21.27
C ALA A 35 3.42 11.55 22.76
N GLU A 36 3.95 10.44 23.31
CA GLU A 36 4.22 10.28 24.72
C GLU A 36 5.71 10.36 25.06
N LYS A 37 6.59 9.98 24.12
CA LYS A 37 8.03 9.96 24.34
C LYS A 37 8.79 10.86 23.37
N ASN A 38 9.66 11.68 23.90
CA ASN A 38 10.52 12.54 23.10
C ASN A 38 11.59 11.74 22.36
N CYS A 39 11.77 12.03 21.10
CA CYS A 39 12.86 11.49 20.29
C CYS A 39 14.19 12.11 20.75
N THR A 40 15.20 11.27 20.99
CA THR A 40 16.55 11.68 21.39
C THR A 40 17.52 11.79 20.21
N CYS A 41 17.08 11.46 19.00
CA CYS A 41 17.91 11.50 17.80
C CYS A 41 18.07 12.93 17.27
N THR A 42 19.24 13.25 16.80
CA THR A 42 19.46 14.50 16.03
C THR A 42 18.81 14.38 14.64
N SER A 43 18.51 15.52 14.03
CA SER A 43 17.92 15.55 12.66
C SER A 43 18.78 14.80 11.65
N SER A 44 20.10 14.90 11.75
CA SER A 44 21.03 14.17 10.85
C SER A 44 20.97 12.64 11.07
N GLN A 45 20.81 12.17 12.32
CA GLN A 45 20.65 10.75 12.61
C GLN A 45 19.34 10.20 12.05
N ILE A 46 18.24 10.96 12.16
CA ILE A 46 16.94 10.58 11.60
C ILE A 46 17.05 10.47 10.08
N LEU A 47 17.56 11.50 9.42
CA LEU A 47 17.73 11.53 7.97
C LEU A 47 18.61 10.38 7.46
N ASN A 48 19.76 10.14 8.12
CA ASN A 48 20.67 9.05 7.74
C ASN A 48 20.04 7.68 7.93
N TYR A 49 19.19 7.51 8.95
CA TYR A 49 18.47 6.28 9.19
C TYR A 49 17.41 6.04 8.10
N GLN A 50 16.62 7.05 7.79
CA GLN A 50 15.56 6.96 6.77
C GLN A 50 16.14 6.77 5.36
N LYS A 51 17.28 7.38 5.04
CA LYS A 51 17.99 7.19 3.75
C LYS A 51 18.53 5.76 3.53
N ARG A 52 18.54 4.89 4.54
CA ARG A 52 18.90 3.47 4.36
C ARG A 52 17.88 2.73 3.46
N LEU A 53 16.65 3.19 3.44
CA LEU A 53 15.67 2.75 2.45
C LEU A 53 15.79 3.64 1.21
N SER A 54 16.26 3.05 0.11
CA SER A 54 16.38 3.80 -1.14
C SER A 54 15.00 4.20 -1.68
N GLY A 55 14.91 5.40 -2.29
CA GLY A 55 13.70 5.85 -2.96
C GLY A 55 13.13 4.80 -3.94
N PRO A 56 13.96 4.18 -4.80
CA PRO A 56 13.51 3.10 -5.69
C PRO A 56 12.94 1.88 -4.97
N LEU A 57 13.34 1.55 -3.75
CA LEU A 57 12.75 0.48 -2.96
C LEU A 57 11.36 0.89 -2.45
N LEU A 58 11.28 2.08 -1.84
CA LEU A 58 10.02 2.64 -1.36
C LEU A 58 8.99 2.80 -2.47
N ASP A 59 9.47 3.21 -3.65
CA ASP A 59 8.62 3.29 -4.85
C ASP A 59 8.11 1.91 -5.34
N ARG A 60 8.59 0.82 -4.78
CA ARG A 60 8.09 -0.55 -5.03
C ARG A 60 7.11 -1.04 -3.97
N ILE A 61 7.10 -0.45 -2.79
CA ILE A 61 6.13 -0.77 -1.74
C ILE A 61 4.77 -0.16 -2.12
N ASP A 62 3.71 -0.96 -2.10
CA ASP A 62 2.40 -0.52 -2.57
C ASP A 62 1.68 0.35 -1.54
N MET A 63 1.81 0.03 -0.26
CA MET A 63 1.15 0.72 0.84
C MET A 63 2.09 0.89 2.02
N THR A 64 2.04 2.05 2.67
CA THR A 64 2.75 2.33 3.93
C THR A 64 1.74 2.80 4.95
N VAL A 65 1.73 2.17 6.12
CA VAL A 65 0.82 2.51 7.21
C VAL A 65 1.64 2.89 8.43
N THR A 66 1.34 4.04 9.01
CA THR A 66 1.91 4.46 10.28
C THR A 66 1.11 3.83 11.41
N VAL A 67 1.77 3.03 12.24
CA VAL A 67 1.17 2.40 13.40
C VAL A 67 1.59 3.15 14.65
N ASN A 68 0.63 3.77 15.32
CA ASN A 68 0.85 4.47 16.59
C ASN A 68 0.98 3.46 17.72
N ARG A 69 1.59 3.92 18.83
CA ARG A 69 1.71 3.13 20.04
C ARG A 69 0.32 2.78 20.58
N VAL A 70 0.17 1.54 21.05
CA VAL A 70 -1.05 1.11 21.73
C VAL A 70 -0.89 1.37 23.24
N ASN A 71 -1.92 1.94 23.88
CA ASN A 71 -1.94 2.13 25.30
C ASN A 71 -1.84 0.77 26.03
N HIS A 72 -0.96 0.66 27.03
CA HIS A 72 -0.76 -0.55 27.82
C HIS A 72 -2.05 -1.05 28.49
N GLU A 73 -2.95 -0.15 28.88
CA GLU A 73 -4.25 -0.50 29.46
C GLU A 73 -5.12 -1.31 28.48
N ILE A 74 -5.06 -0.97 27.19
CA ILE A 74 -5.79 -1.71 26.15
C ILE A 74 -5.20 -3.10 25.96
N LEU A 75 -3.86 -3.22 26.03
CA LEU A 75 -3.16 -4.51 25.91
C LEU A 75 -3.51 -5.47 27.06
N LEU A 76 -3.71 -4.94 28.27
CA LEU A 76 -4.06 -5.74 29.44
C LEU A 76 -5.53 -6.15 29.47
N GLN A 77 -6.41 -5.46 28.74
CA GLN A 77 -7.85 -5.74 28.75
C GLN A 77 -8.23 -7.04 28.05
N ASN A 78 -7.30 -7.78 27.43
CA ASN A 78 -7.53 -9.08 26.77
C ASN A 78 -8.94 -9.21 26.13
N LYS A 79 -9.52 -8.08 25.66
CA LYS A 79 -10.79 -8.13 24.96
C LYS A 79 -10.56 -8.86 23.64
N PRO A 80 -11.12 -10.03 23.43
CA PRO A 80 -11.08 -10.65 22.14
C PRO A 80 -11.60 -9.63 21.14
N LEU A 81 -10.91 -9.46 20.03
CA LEU A 81 -11.41 -8.68 18.90
C LEU A 81 -12.89 -9.03 18.74
N ASN A 82 -13.73 -8.01 18.78
CA ASN A 82 -15.17 -8.19 18.78
C ASN A 82 -15.51 -9.07 17.56
N ASN A 83 -15.89 -10.31 17.79
CA ASN A 83 -16.13 -11.32 16.73
C ASN A 83 -16.99 -10.75 15.59
N SER A 84 -17.90 -9.82 15.92
CA SER A 84 -18.75 -9.17 14.93
C SER A 84 -17.98 -8.21 14.01
N GLN A 85 -16.96 -7.51 14.50
CA GLN A 85 -16.11 -6.63 13.65
C GLN A 85 -15.21 -7.46 12.74
N GLN A 86 -14.62 -8.52 13.27
CA GLN A 86 -13.78 -9.42 12.50
C GLN A 86 -14.56 -10.13 11.40
N LEU A 87 -15.78 -10.56 11.69
CA LEU A 87 -16.69 -11.16 10.70
C LEU A 87 -17.00 -10.17 9.57
N LYS A 88 -17.37 -8.92 9.89
CA LYS A 88 -17.63 -7.88 8.88
C LYS A 88 -16.44 -7.61 7.99
N ILE A 89 -15.23 -7.52 8.56
CA ILE A 89 -14.00 -7.32 7.79
C ILE A 89 -13.77 -8.52 6.86
N THR A 90 -13.95 -9.74 7.36
CA THR A 90 -13.80 -10.96 6.56
C THR A 90 -14.80 -11.01 5.41
N GLU A 91 -16.05 -10.67 5.67
CA GLU A 91 -17.11 -10.58 4.65
C GLU A 91 -16.78 -9.55 3.57
N SER A 92 -16.33 -8.34 3.95
CA SER A 92 -15.90 -7.30 2.99
C SER A 92 -14.73 -7.77 2.12
N ILE A 93 -13.75 -8.45 2.71
CA ILE A 93 -12.61 -9.00 1.95
C ILE A 93 -13.09 -10.08 0.96
N GLN A 94 -13.96 -10.99 1.40
CA GLN A 94 -14.49 -12.04 0.52
C GLN A 94 -15.31 -11.45 -0.63
N GLN A 95 -16.11 -10.43 -0.36
CA GLN A 95 -16.87 -9.72 -1.37
C GLN A 95 -15.94 -9.03 -2.39
N ALA A 96 -14.92 -8.31 -1.94
CA ALA A 96 -13.93 -7.68 -2.81
C ALA A 96 -13.18 -8.70 -3.69
N LEU A 97 -12.81 -9.85 -3.13
CA LEU A 97 -12.19 -10.94 -3.89
C LEU A 97 -13.15 -11.50 -4.95
N HIS A 98 -14.42 -11.66 -4.62
CA HIS A 98 -15.44 -12.10 -5.57
C HIS A 98 -15.57 -11.13 -6.77
N PHE A 99 -15.63 -9.81 -6.50
CA PHE A 99 -15.64 -8.81 -7.58
C PHE A 99 -14.41 -8.88 -8.46
N GLN A 100 -13.23 -9.10 -7.89
CA GLN A 100 -12.00 -9.27 -8.67
C GLN A 100 -12.05 -10.52 -9.55
N GLN A 101 -12.50 -11.64 -9.00
CA GLN A 101 -12.65 -12.91 -9.75
C GLN A 101 -13.61 -12.76 -10.91
N GLN A 102 -14.75 -12.12 -10.72
CA GLN A 102 -15.70 -11.83 -11.79
C GLN A 102 -15.09 -10.91 -12.86
N ARG A 103 -14.44 -9.82 -12.44
CA ARG A 103 -13.82 -8.82 -13.33
C ARG A 103 -12.75 -9.43 -14.22
N PHE A 104 -11.93 -10.31 -13.68
CA PHE A 104 -10.80 -10.91 -14.40
C PHE A 104 -11.12 -12.28 -15.00
N ASN A 105 -12.27 -12.86 -14.67
CA ASN A 105 -12.61 -14.25 -14.98
C ASN A 105 -11.47 -15.22 -14.58
N SER A 106 -10.90 -15.00 -13.39
CA SER A 106 -9.73 -15.73 -12.88
C SER A 106 -9.68 -15.64 -11.36
N SER A 107 -9.37 -16.72 -10.69
CA SER A 107 -9.13 -16.77 -9.25
C SER A 107 -7.71 -16.33 -8.84
N GLU A 108 -6.78 -16.29 -9.79
CA GLU A 108 -5.36 -16.00 -9.53
C GLU A 108 -4.99 -14.53 -9.81
N LYS A 109 -5.80 -13.85 -10.62
CA LYS A 109 -5.54 -12.47 -11.00
C LYS A 109 -6.14 -11.49 -10.00
N HIS A 110 -5.31 -10.59 -9.50
CA HIS A 110 -5.69 -9.55 -8.53
C HIS A 110 -5.39 -8.14 -9.06
N ASN A 111 -6.01 -7.12 -8.47
CA ASN A 111 -5.79 -5.72 -8.85
C ASN A 111 -4.29 -5.34 -8.85
N GLY A 112 -3.52 -5.85 -7.88
CA GLY A 112 -2.08 -5.62 -7.79
C GLY A 112 -1.30 -6.10 -9.03
N SER A 113 -1.78 -7.13 -9.74
CA SER A 113 -1.13 -7.71 -10.92
C SER A 113 -1.46 -6.99 -12.24
N LEU A 114 -2.36 -6.00 -12.24
CA LEU A 114 -2.72 -5.24 -13.43
C LEU A 114 -1.51 -4.57 -14.07
N LYS A 115 -1.40 -4.73 -15.39
CA LYS A 115 -0.44 -3.98 -16.19
C LYS A 115 -0.99 -2.58 -16.50
N SER A 116 -0.11 -1.63 -16.80
CA SER A 116 -0.53 -0.27 -17.16
C SER A 116 -1.51 -0.23 -18.35
N SER A 117 -1.34 -1.11 -19.32
CA SER A 117 -2.23 -1.25 -20.48
C SER A 117 -3.63 -1.81 -20.15
N GLU A 118 -3.81 -2.36 -18.96
CA GLU A 118 -5.08 -2.97 -18.54
C GLU A 118 -5.90 -2.02 -17.63
N ILE A 119 -5.29 -0.93 -17.16
CA ILE A 119 -5.91 0.00 -16.21
C ILE A 119 -7.21 0.58 -16.77
N ASP A 120 -7.21 1.08 -17.99
CA ASP A 120 -8.40 1.70 -18.61
C ASP A 120 -9.57 0.72 -18.71
N ARG A 121 -9.28 -0.57 -18.87
CA ARG A 121 -10.29 -1.62 -18.98
C ARG A 121 -10.86 -2.03 -17.62
N TYR A 122 -10.01 -2.19 -16.60
CA TYR A 122 -10.37 -2.85 -15.36
C TYR A 122 -10.45 -1.91 -14.14
N ALA A 123 -9.92 -0.70 -14.24
CA ALA A 123 -9.89 0.28 -13.17
C ALA A 123 -10.48 1.62 -13.65
N ARG A 124 -11.79 1.61 -13.96
CA ARG A 124 -12.49 2.78 -14.45
C ARG A 124 -12.53 3.87 -13.37
N LEU A 125 -12.06 5.06 -13.73
CA LEU A 125 -12.13 6.23 -12.85
C LEU A 125 -13.27 7.15 -13.31
N SER A 126 -13.98 7.74 -12.34
CA SER A 126 -14.87 8.86 -12.63
C SER A 126 -14.07 10.07 -13.12
N PRO A 127 -14.67 11.00 -13.88
CA PRO A 127 -14.00 12.22 -14.34
C PRO A 127 -13.37 13.02 -13.18
N GLU A 128 -14.06 13.12 -12.06
CA GLU A 128 -13.64 13.81 -10.85
C GLU A 128 -12.42 13.13 -10.21
N ALA A 129 -12.45 11.80 -10.07
CA ALA A 129 -11.35 11.00 -9.57
C ALA A 129 -10.10 11.13 -10.46
N LYS A 130 -10.27 11.12 -11.77
CA LYS A 130 -9.19 11.34 -12.74
C LYS A 130 -8.57 12.73 -12.57
N ASN A 131 -9.39 13.76 -12.41
CA ASN A 131 -8.93 15.13 -12.20
C ASN A 131 -8.15 15.26 -10.88
N LEU A 132 -8.64 14.65 -9.79
CA LEU A 132 -7.94 14.62 -8.50
C LEU A 132 -6.59 13.93 -8.64
N LEU A 133 -6.55 12.76 -9.27
CA LEU A 133 -5.32 12.00 -9.46
C LEU A 133 -4.28 12.77 -10.27
N ILE A 134 -4.69 13.48 -11.34
CA ILE A 134 -3.78 14.31 -12.15
C ILE A 134 -3.21 15.46 -11.32
N LYS A 135 -4.04 16.13 -10.51
CA LYS A 135 -3.59 17.21 -9.61
C LYS A 135 -2.61 16.68 -8.57
N ALA A 136 -2.96 15.56 -7.91
CA ALA A 136 -2.09 14.91 -6.93
C ALA A 136 -0.77 14.44 -7.55
N ALA A 137 -0.81 13.89 -8.76
CA ALA A 137 0.40 13.45 -9.46
C ALA A 137 1.39 14.61 -9.71
N LYS A 138 0.88 15.78 -10.05
CA LYS A 138 1.70 16.99 -10.25
C LYS A 138 2.23 17.55 -8.92
N SER A 139 1.38 17.66 -7.91
CA SER A 139 1.77 18.28 -6.62
C SER A 139 2.71 17.42 -5.79
N LEU A 140 2.60 16.10 -5.91
CA LEU A 140 3.41 15.13 -5.16
C LEU A 140 4.55 14.52 -5.99
N ASP A 141 4.78 15.02 -7.20
CA ASP A 141 5.79 14.53 -8.15
C ASP A 141 5.79 13.00 -8.27
N LEU A 142 4.60 12.43 -8.60
CA LEU A 142 4.44 10.98 -8.68
C LEU A 142 5.23 10.40 -9.86
N SER A 143 6.08 9.40 -9.59
CA SER A 143 6.62 8.57 -10.66
C SER A 143 5.47 7.85 -11.39
N THR A 144 5.69 7.48 -12.65
CA THR A 144 4.73 6.68 -13.43
C THR A 144 4.31 5.41 -12.68
N ARG A 145 5.26 4.77 -11.97
CA ARG A 145 4.99 3.58 -11.16
C ARG A 145 4.05 3.90 -10.00
N SER A 146 4.32 4.94 -9.24
CA SER A 146 3.48 5.39 -8.14
C SER A 146 2.09 5.82 -8.60
N TYR A 147 1.98 6.47 -9.75
CA TYR A 147 0.70 6.82 -10.37
C TYR A 147 -0.18 5.58 -10.58
N PHE A 148 0.34 4.53 -11.20
CA PHE A 148 -0.42 3.31 -11.43
C PHE A 148 -0.70 2.53 -10.14
N LYS A 149 0.17 2.60 -9.14
CA LYS A 149 -0.09 2.00 -7.83
C LYS A 149 -1.28 2.63 -7.13
N VAL A 150 -1.35 3.96 -7.11
CA VAL A 150 -2.50 4.68 -6.54
C VAL A 150 -3.80 4.17 -7.16
N ILE A 151 -3.86 3.99 -8.48
CA ILE A 151 -5.06 3.47 -9.15
C ILE A 151 -5.38 2.03 -8.70
N LYS A 152 -4.38 1.17 -8.58
CA LYS A 152 -4.58 -0.23 -8.16
C LYS A 152 -5.08 -0.34 -6.72
N VAL A 153 -4.53 0.47 -5.82
CA VAL A 153 -4.97 0.55 -4.43
C VAL A 153 -6.40 1.12 -4.38
N ALA A 154 -6.67 2.22 -5.10
CA ALA A 154 -8.00 2.81 -5.18
C ALA A 154 -9.03 1.83 -5.77
N ARG A 155 -8.66 0.98 -6.76
CA ARG A 155 -9.55 -0.07 -7.25
C ARG A 155 -9.86 -1.10 -6.16
N THR A 156 -8.91 -1.44 -5.33
CA THR A 156 -9.14 -2.38 -4.23
C THR A 156 -10.03 -1.78 -3.14
N ILE A 157 -9.85 -0.49 -2.83
CA ILE A 157 -10.72 0.24 -1.90
C ILE A 157 -12.16 0.26 -2.44
N ALA A 158 -12.34 0.59 -3.73
CA ALA A 158 -13.65 0.58 -4.37
C ALA A 158 -14.28 -0.82 -4.41
N ASP A 159 -13.49 -1.90 -4.53
CA ASP A 159 -13.99 -3.28 -4.42
C ASP A 159 -14.48 -3.60 -3.00
N LEU A 160 -13.79 -3.09 -1.97
CA LEU A 160 -14.21 -3.24 -0.57
C LEU A 160 -15.52 -2.51 -0.27
N GLU A 161 -15.80 -1.42 -0.99
CA GLU A 161 -17.04 -0.64 -0.91
C GLU A 161 -18.11 -1.09 -1.91
N ALA A 162 -17.87 -2.20 -2.62
CA ALA A 162 -18.76 -2.74 -3.66
C ALA A 162 -19.08 -1.73 -4.79
N SER A 163 -18.15 -0.82 -5.09
CA SER A 163 -18.29 0.17 -6.16
C SER A 163 -17.68 -0.30 -7.46
N ASP A 164 -18.40 -0.18 -8.57
CA ASP A 164 -17.88 -0.52 -9.92
C ASP A 164 -16.89 0.50 -10.44
N THR A 165 -17.00 1.75 -9.99
CA THR A 165 -16.20 2.89 -10.44
C THR A 165 -15.28 3.37 -9.33
N ILE A 166 -14.10 3.80 -9.69
CA ILE A 166 -13.19 4.46 -8.75
C ILE A 166 -13.57 5.94 -8.68
N ASP A 167 -14.08 6.37 -7.51
CA ASP A 167 -14.47 7.74 -7.27
C ASP A 167 -13.43 8.52 -6.45
N THR A 168 -13.68 9.81 -6.27
CA THR A 168 -12.77 10.72 -5.56
C THR A 168 -12.35 10.24 -4.17
N PRO A 169 -13.24 9.70 -3.31
CA PRO A 169 -12.85 9.17 -2.00
C PRO A 169 -11.81 8.05 -2.09
N HIS A 170 -11.98 7.12 -3.04
CA HIS A 170 -11.06 5.99 -3.22
C HIS A 170 -9.65 6.45 -3.60
N ILE A 171 -9.54 7.49 -4.46
CA ILE A 171 -8.25 8.10 -4.81
C ILE A 171 -7.66 8.83 -3.61
N ALA A 172 -8.48 9.62 -2.89
CA ALA A 172 -8.02 10.36 -1.71
C ALA A 172 -7.48 9.42 -0.63
N GLU A 173 -8.17 8.32 -0.35
CA GLU A 173 -7.71 7.31 0.60
C GLU A 173 -6.44 6.61 0.11
N SER A 174 -6.38 6.18 -1.15
CA SER A 174 -5.20 5.52 -1.69
C SER A 174 -3.93 6.37 -1.64
N LEU A 175 -4.06 7.69 -1.74
CA LEU A 175 -2.95 8.63 -1.59
C LEU A 175 -2.41 8.69 -0.15
N GLN A 176 -3.25 8.42 0.87
CA GLN A 176 -2.81 8.42 2.28
C GLN A 176 -1.89 7.24 2.61
N TYR A 177 -2.02 6.12 1.90
CA TYR A 177 -1.14 4.96 2.06
C TYR A 177 0.23 5.15 1.41
N ARG A 178 0.47 6.29 0.82
CA ARG A 178 1.74 6.58 0.20
C ARG A 178 2.70 7.22 1.21
N GLN A 179 3.94 6.75 1.21
CA GLN A 179 4.98 7.39 2.00
C GLN A 179 5.31 8.77 1.40
N ILE A 180 5.10 9.82 2.17
CA ILE A 180 5.54 11.17 1.81
C ILE A 180 7.06 11.18 2.06
N GLN A 181 7.85 11.24 0.99
CA GLN A 181 9.27 11.54 1.12
C GLN A 181 9.37 13.01 1.53
N HIS A 182 9.72 13.27 2.78
CA HIS A 182 10.16 14.59 3.18
C HIS A 182 11.53 14.82 2.53
N SER A 183 11.54 15.56 1.44
CA SER A 183 12.74 16.10 0.76
C SER A 183 13.44 17.14 1.64
#